data_6c2a2e936857ffa48a4d1e329fb13044
#
_entry.id   6c2a2e936857ffa48a4d1e329fb13044
#
_cell.length_a   1.000
_cell.length_b   1.000
_cell.length_c   1.000
_cell.angle_alpha   90.00
_cell.angle_beta   90.00
_cell.angle_gamma   90.00
#
_symmetry.space_group_name_H-M   'P 1'
#
loop_
_entity.id
_entity.type
_entity.pdbx_description
1 polymer ?
#
loop_
_entity_poly.entity_id
_entity_poly.type
_entity_poly.pdbx_seq_one_letter_code
_entity_poly.pdbx_strand_id
1 'polypeptide(L)'
;MGDTLESISKQYGQFPNHIIKNAGLDEKDIMVVDCVKEEKFPIIEKIKGIIITGSHSMVTDYEPWSVRVSYWLKNIINFNVPILGICYGHQLLADILGGKVGYNPNKMEFGTWDIYLTKEGKKDKLLGILPQKFKGHEAHSQSVLELPNNAKILAYNENDSIQSFVYKNCI
;
A
#
# COMPACT_ATOMS: atom_id res chain seq x y z
N MET A 1 6.95 6.48 -2.58
CA MET A 1 7.94 6.08 -1.56
C MET A 1 9.04 5.29 -2.24
N GLY A 2 10.22 5.84 -2.40
CA GLY A 2 11.28 5.28 -3.22
C GLY A 2 11.02 5.44 -4.73
N ASP A 3 12.08 5.28 -5.50
CA ASP A 3 12.05 5.43 -6.96
C ASP A 3 11.91 4.08 -7.66
N THR A 4 11.29 4.07 -8.82
CA THR A 4 11.37 2.91 -9.71
C THR A 4 12.74 2.83 -10.38
N LEU A 5 13.06 1.69 -11.00
CA LEU A 5 14.33 1.54 -11.72
C LEU A 5 14.49 2.63 -12.78
N GLU A 6 15.71 3.16 -12.93
CA GLU A 6 16.01 4.28 -13.82
C GLU A 6 15.59 4.02 -15.29
N SER A 7 15.79 2.79 -15.76
CA SER A 7 15.36 2.37 -17.11
C SER A 7 13.83 2.44 -17.29
N ILE A 8 13.07 2.13 -16.23
CA ILE A 8 11.61 2.17 -16.24
C ILE A 8 11.13 3.61 -16.11
N SER A 9 11.73 4.38 -15.20
CA SER A 9 11.32 5.77 -14.96
C SER A 9 11.53 6.67 -16.18
N LYS A 10 12.59 6.44 -16.96
CA LYS A 10 12.84 7.18 -18.20
C LYS A 10 11.78 6.94 -19.27
N GLN A 11 11.22 5.74 -19.32
CA GLN A 11 10.25 5.36 -20.35
C GLN A 11 8.79 5.56 -19.92
N TYR A 12 8.51 5.30 -18.66
CA TYR A 12 7.13 5.22 -18.14
C TYR A 12 6.82 6.18 -16.99
N GLY A 13 7.80 6.90 -16.47
CA GLY A 13 7.65 7.76 -15.27
C GLY A 13 7.78 7.01 -13.95
N GLN A 14 7.62 7.73 -12.87
CA GLN A 14 7.67 7.21 -11.49
C GLN A 14 6.32 6.64 -11.03
N PHE A 15 6.28 5.93 -9.92
CA PHE A 15 5.06 5.33 -9.34
C PHE A 15 3.88 6.31 -9.25
N PRO A 16 4.04 7.57 -8.77
CA PRO A 16 2.92 8.51 -8.73
C PRO A 16 2.29 8.79 -10.09
N ASN A 17 3.10 8.92 -11.15
CA ASN A 17 2.59 9.16 -12.51
C ASN A 17 1.67 8.03 -12.99
N HIS A 18 2.06 6.76 -12.72
CA HIS A 18 1.23 5.61 -13.06
C HIS A 18 -0.09 5.59 -12.29
N ILE A 19 -0.04 5.87 -10.99
CA ILE A 19 -1.22 5.87 -10.12
C ILE A 19 -2.18 6.97 -10.57
N ILE A 20 -1.71 8.21 -10.71
CA ILE A 20 -2.52 9.36 -11.12
C ILE A 20 -3.22 9.07 -12.46
N LYS A 21 -2.45 8.62 -13.45
CA LYS A 21 -2.97 8.30 -14.79
C LYS A 21 -4.01 7.19 -14.77
N ASN A 22 -3.71 6.06 -14.12
CA ASN A 22 -4.58 4.88 -14.15
C ASN A 22 -5.82 5.03 -13.25
N ALA A 23 -5.73 5.82 -12.18
CA ALA A 23 -6.87 6.12 -11.32
C ALA A 23 -7.74 7.28 -11.86
N GLY A 24 -7.34 7.90 -12.98
CA GLY A 24 -8.07 9.03 -13.55
C GLY A 24 -8.12 10.26 -12.66
N LEU A 25 -7.08 10.46 -11.85
CA LEU A 25 -6.99 11.60 -10.94
C LEU A 25 -6.51 12.85 -11.69
N ASP A 26 -7.01 14.02 -11.28
CA ASP A 26 -6.54 15.29 -11.84
C ASP A 26 -5.27 15.74 -11.10
N GLU A 27 -4.17 15.94 -11.84
CA GLU A 27 -2.86 16.32 -11.26
C GLU A 27 -2.92 17.59 -10.41
N LYS A 28 -3.82 18.54 -10.74
CA LYS A 28 -4.00 19.77 -9.95
C LYS A 28 -4.52 19.55 -8.53
N ASP A 29 -5.18 18.42 -8.29
CA ASP A 29 -5.75 18.02 -6.99
C ASP A 29 -4.81 17.13 -6.19
N ILE A 30 -3.62 16.80 -6.75
CA ILE A 30 -2.68 15.87 -6.17
C ILE A 30 -1.41 16.59 -5.70
N MET A 31 -1.05 16.36 -4.46
CA MET A 31 0.26 16.71 -3.92
C MET A 31 1.11 15.43 -3.82
N VAL A 32 2.16 15.34 -4.60
CA VAL A 32 3.15 14.27 -4.48
C VAL A 32 4.19 14.68 -3.44
N VAL A 33 4.47 13.81 -2.47
CA VAL A 33 5.51 14.01 -1.44
C VAL A 33 6.59 12.96 -1.62
N ASP A 34 7.82 13.41 -1.90
CA ASP A 34 8.99 12.53 -1.95
C ASP A 34 9.52 12.31 -0.52
N CYS A 35 9.11 11.20 0.06
CA CYS A 35 9.47 10.87 1.44
C CYS A 35 10.97 10.59 1.64
N VAL A 36 11.66 10.12 0.59
CA VAL A 36 13.11 9.84 0.64
C VAL A 36 13.90 11.14 0.68
N LYS A 37 13.46 12.17 -0.05
CA LYS A 37 14.08 13.50 -0.05
C LYS A 37 13.69 14.38 1.14
N GLU A 38 13.02 13.81 2.14
CA GLU A 38 12.63 14.52 3.36
C GLU A 38 11.72 15.74 3.14
N GLU A 39 10.93 15.73 2.08
CA GLU A 39 9.94 16.77 1.85
C GLU A 39 8.93 16.87 3.00
N LYS A 40 8.42 18.06 3.24
CA LYS A 40 7.45 18.32 4.31
C LYS A 40 6.11 17.66 4.01
N PHE A 41 5.57 16.96 4.99
CA PHE A 41 4.22 16.44 4.91
C PHE A 41 3.18 17.56 4.93
N PRO A 42 2.06 17.41 4.20
CA PRO A 42 0.97 18.36 4.24
C PRO A 42 0.29 18.39 5.61
N ILE A 43 -0.35 19.50 5.91
CA ILE A 43 -1.21 19.63 7.09
C ILE A 43 -2.50 18.84 6.88
N ILE A 44 -2.94 18.14 7.91
CA ILE A 44 -4.00 17.13 7.82
C ILE A 44 -5.34 17.69 7.35
N GLU A 45 -5.67 18.92 7.73
CA GLU A 45 -6.93 19.58 7.40
C GLU A 45 -7.15 19.79 5.89
N LYS A 46 -6.07 19.72 5.10
CA LYS A 46 -6.11 19.84 3.65
C LYS A 46 -6.16 18.51 2.91
N ILE A 47 -6.04 17.39 3.64
CA ILE A 47 -5.95 16.06 3.05
C ILE A 47 -7.34 15.45 2.94
N LYS A 48 -7.74 15.07 1.72
CA LYS A 48 -8.98 14.33 1.44
C LYS A 48 -8.79 12.82 1.33
N GLY A 49 -7.56 12.38 1.06
CA GLY A 49 -7.18 10.97 0.97
C GLY A 49 -5.68 10.84 0.78
N ILE A 50 -5.12 9.69 1.09
CA ILE A 50 -3.70 9.39 1.00
C ILE A 50 -3.52 8.13 0.19
N ILE A 51 -2.58 8.13 -0.76
CA ILE A 51 -2.10 6.93 -1.44
C ILE A 51 -0.61 6.77 -1.10
N ILE A 52 -0.27 5.63 -0.51
CA ILE A 52 1.10 5.26 -0.18
C ILE A 52 1.57 4.27 -1.24
N THR A 53 2.56 4.67 -2.03
CA THR A 53 3.05 3.87 -3.15
C THR A 53 3.95 2.71 -2.70
N GLY A 54 4.28 1.81 -3.62
CA GLY A 54 5.34 0.84 -3.46
C GLY A 54 6.73 1.48 -3.28
N SER A 55 7.68 0.65 -2.88
CA SER A 55 9.12 0.95 -2.77
C SER A 55 9.91 -0.32 -3.04
N HIS A 56 11.20 -0.18 -3.43
CA HIS A 56 12.14 -1.30 -3.45
C HIS A 56 12.76 -1.59 -2.08
N SER A 57 12.57 -0.68 -1.10
CA SER A 57 13.01 -0.90 0.28
C SER A 57 12.14 -1.92 1.00
N MET A 58 12.66 -2.51 2.06
CA MET A 58 11.91 -3.41 2.93
C MET A 58 11.41 -2.65 4.16
N VAL A 59 10.16 -2.91 4.57
CA VAL A 59 9.59 -2.25 5.77
C VAL A 59 10.40 -2.56 7.01
N THR A 60 10.91 -3.79 7.11
CA THR A 60 11.72 -4.27 8.24
C THR A 60 13.11 -3.66 8.34
N ASP A 61 13.56 -2.91 7.33
CA ASP A 61 14.86 -2.22 7.39
C ASP A 61 14.79 -0.92 8.19
N TYR A 62 13.56 -0.43 8.47
CA TYR A 62 13.30 0.76 9.27
C TYR A 62 14.16 1.97 8.84
N GLU A 63 14.29 2.18 7.53
CA GLU A 63 15.03 3.33 7.00
C GLU A 63 14.52 4.65 7.60
N PRO A 64 15.39 5.65 7.82
CA PRO A 64 15.02 6.90 8.50
C PRO A 64 13.78 7.59 7.89
N TRP A 65 13.70 7.63 6.56
CA TRP A 65 12.54 8.19 5.86
C TRP A 65 11.25 7.41 6.14
N SER A 66 11.34 6.08 6.21
CA SER A 66 10.21 5.20 6.51
C SER A 66 9.70 5.39 7.94
N VAL A 67 10.62 5.48 8.89
CA VAL A 67 10.29 5.78 10.30
C VAL A 67 9.59 7.13 10.40
N ARG A 68 10.06 8.16 9.70
CA ARG A 68 9.44 9.49 9.65
C ARG A 68 8.01 9.43 9.08
N VAL A 69 7.81 8.71 7.99
CA VAL A 69 6.47 8.46 7.42
C VAL A 69 5.56 7.74 8.41
N SER A 70 6.07 6.71 9.09
CA SER A 70 5.34 5.94 10.10
C SER A 70 4.82 6.82 11.24
N TYR A 71 5.65 7.72 11.77
CA TYR A 71 5.23 8.67 12.79
C TYR A 71 4.14 9.61 12.30
N TRP A 72 4.26 10.13 11.09
CA TRP A 72 3.25 10.99 10.51
C TRP A 72 1.92 10.26 10.28
N LEU A 73 1.95 9.06 9.72
CA LEU A 73 0.76 8.22 9.49
C LEU A 73 0.06 7.84 10.80
N LYS A 74 0.79 7.50 11.87
CA LYS A 74 0.21 7.20 13.19
C LYS A 74 -0.62 8.37 13.73
N ASN A 75 -0.22 9.60 13.46
CA ASN A 75 -1.00 10.78 13.84
C ASN A 75 -2.26 10.94 12.97
N ILE A 76 -2.23 10.51 11.72
CA ILE A 76 -3.33 10.67 10.75
C ILE A 76 -4.41 9.58 10.86
N ILE A 77 -4.03 8.36 11.19
CA ILE A 77 -4.95 7.19 11.23
C ILE A 77 -6.21 7.43 12.09
N ASN A 78 -6.11 8.29 13.09
CA ASN A 78 -7.25 8.63 13.95
C ASN A 78 -8.17 9.72 13.37
N PHE A 79 -7.74 10.40 12.32
CA PHE A 79 -8.58 11.30 11.56
C PHE A 79 -9.27 10.49 10.45
N ASN A 80 -10.49 10.78 10.15
CA ASN A 80 -11.30 9.99 9.21
C ASN A 80 -10.88 10.19 7.72
N VAL A 81 -9.57 10.21 7.46
CA VAL A 81 -8.98 10.33 6.11
C VAL A 81 -8.79 8.93 5.53
N PRO A 82 -9.34 8.63 4.35
CA PRO A 82 -9.10 7.34 3.70
C PRO A 82 -7.64 7.21 3.27
N ILE A 83 -7.05 6.03 3.50
CA ILE A 83 -5.66 5.73 3.18
C ILE A 83 -5.62 4.44 2.36
N LEU A 84 -4.99 4.49 1.19
CA LEU A 84 -4.70 3.32 0.36
C LEU A 84 -3.18 3.05 0.39
N GLY A 85 -2.79 1.89 0.89
CA GLY A 85 -1.41 1.38 0.82
C GLY A 85 -1.24 0.39 -0.32
N ILE A 86 -0.22 0.59 -1.16
CA ILE A 86 0.10 -0.30 -2.29
C ILE A 86 1.47 -0.92 -2.05
N CYS A 87 1.57 -2.26 -2.05
CA CYS A 87 2.79 -3.03 -1.87
C CYS A 87 3.53 -2.61 -0.58
N TYR A 88 4.61 -1.85 -0.66
CA TYR A 88 5.30 -1.29 0.51
C TYR A 88 4.35 -0.52 1.43
N GLY A 89 3.45 0.30 0.86
CA GLY A 89 2.47 1.06 1.63
C GLY A 89 1.49 0.17 2.40
N HIS A 90 1.05 -0.95 1.82
CA HIS A 90 0.22 -1.95 2.48
C HIS A 90 0.96 -2.58 3.67
N GLN A 91 2.21 -2.97 3.48
CA GLN A 91 3.05 -3.54 4.53
C GLN A 91 3.34 -2.51 5.63
N LEU A 92 3.65 -1.26 5.27
CA LEU A 92 3.88 -0.19 6.23
C LEU A 92 2.64 0.09 7.08
N LEU A 93 1.44 0.10 6.49
CA LEU A 93 0.19 0.23 7.23
C LEU A 93 0.01 -0.91 8.22
N ALA A 94 0.28 -2.15 7.83
CA ALA A 94 0.20 -3.29 8.74
C ALA A 94 1.15 -3.12 9.94
N ASP A 95 2.40 -2.76 9.69
CA ASP A 95 3.42 -2.56 10.74
C ASP A 95 3.02 -1.47 11.74
N ILE A 96 2.64 -0.28 11.25
CA ILE A 96 2.28 0.83 12.13
C ILE A 96 0.99 0.63 12.93
N LEU A 97 0.11 -0.26 12.46
CA LEU A 97 -1.12 -0.65 13.12
C LEU A 97 -0.93 -1.80 14.13
N GLY A 98 0.28 -2.31 14.27
CA GLY A 98 0.63 -3.37 15.23
C GLY A 98 0.47 -4.79 14.67
N GLY A 99 0.43 -4.95 13.36
CA GLY A 99 0.60 -6.22 12.67
C GLY A 99 2.08 -6.60 12.59
N LYS A 100 2.38 -7.69 11.89
CA LYS A 100 3.74 -8.16 11.67
C LYS A 100 4.03 -8.27 10.18
N VAL A 101 5.13 -7.70 9.77
CA VAL A 101 5.65 -7.75 8.39
C VAL A 101 6.97 -8.50 8.37
N GLY A 102 7.23 -9.25 7.32
CA GLY A 102 8.48 -9.98 7.15
C GLY A 102 8.54 -10.69 5.81
N TYR A 103 9.66 -11.36 5.54
CA TYR A 103 9.79 -12.16 4.34
C TYR A 103 8.73 -13.27 4.31
N ASN A 104 8.10 -13.45 3.14
CA ASN A 104 7.09 -14.48 2.96
C ASN A 104 7.73 -15.86 3.18
N PRO A 105 7.24 -16.68 4.14
CA PRO A 105 7.83 -17.97 4.46
C PRO A 105 7.71 -19.00 3.33
N ASN A 106 6.75 -18.80 2.41
CA ASN A 106 6.57 -19.71 1.28
C ASN A 106 7.57 -19.40 0.17
N LYS A 107 7.44 -18.22 -0.45
CA LYS A 107 8.37 -17.69 -1.45
C LYS A 107 8.03 -16.24 -1.80
N MET A 108 8.99 -15.53 -2.37
CA MET A 108 8.75 -14.24 -3.02
C MET A 108 7.70 -14.39 -4.12
N GLU A 109 6.79 -13.44 -4.22
CA GLU A 109 5.85 -13.34 -5.34
C GLU A 109 6.42 -12.46 -6.43
N PHE A 110 6.42 -12.99 -7.65
CA PHE A 110 6.80 -12.26 -8.85
C PHE A 110 6.00 -12.79 -10.03
N GLY A 111 5.30 -11.89 -10.74
CA GLY A 111 4.48 -12.23 -11.88
C GLY A 111 2.98 -12.21 -11.63
N THR A 112 2.23 -13.00 -12.40
CA THR A 112 0.77 -13.00 -12.37
C THR A 112 0.24 -14.14 -11.50
N TRP A 113 -0.58 -13.80 -10.52
CA TRP A 113 -1.19 -14.71 -9.57
C TRP A 113 -2.71 -14.68 -9.65
N ASP A 114 -3.34 -15.78 -9.26
CA ASP A 114 -4.78 -15.82 -9.04
C ASP A 114 -5.09 -15.26 -7.65
N ILE A 115 -5.84 -14.18 -7.59
CA ILE A 115 -6.25 -13.50 -6.37
C ILE A 115 -7.71 -13.82 -6.07
N TYR A 116 -8.01 -14.10 -4.82
CA TYR A 116 -9.36 -14.46 -4.34
C TYR A 116 -9.86 -13.43 -3.34
N LEU A 117 -11.07 -12.92 -3.53
CA LEU A 117 -11.72 -12.07 -2.55
C LEU A 117 -12.32 -12.91 -1.41
N THR A 118 -12.18 -12.43 -0.19
CA THR A 118 -12.94 -12.96 0.95
C THR A 118 -14.41 -12.52 0.90
N LYS A 119 -15.23 -13.00 1.83
CA LYS A 119 -16.61 -12.47 2.02
C LYS A 119 -16.59 -10.98 2.36
N GLU A 120 -15.60 -10.52 3.14
CA GLU A 120 -15.44 -9.09 3.46
C GLU A 120 -14.95 -8.31 2.25
N GLY A 121 -14.01 -8.87 1.47
CA GLY A 121 -13.54 -8.26 0.22
C GLY A 121 -14.66 -8.03 -0.80
N LYS A 122 -15.63 -8.95 -0.90
CA LYS A 122 -16.81 -8.77 -1.77
C LYS A 122 -17.76 -7.66 -1.31
N LYS A 123 -17.73 -7.30 -0.04
CA LYS A 123 -18.52 -6.18 0.52
C LYS A 123 -17.75 -4.87 0.53
N ASP A 124 -16.45 -4.91 0.28
CA ASP A 124 -15.61 -3.72 0.29
C ASP A 124 -15.96 -2.79 -0.86
N LYS A 125 -15.90 -1.47 -0.61
CA LYS A 125 -16.29 -0.45 -1.59
C LYS A 125 -15.33 -0.37 -2.77
N LEU A 126 -14.03 -0.65 -2.55
CA LEU A 126 -13.00 -0.59 -3.58
C LEU A 126 -12.86 -1.94 -4.29
N LEU A 127 -12.68 -3.03 -3.54
CA LEU A 127 -12.41 -4.35 -4.12
C LEU A 127 -13.67 -5.11 -4.54
N GLY A 128 -14.82 -4.82 -3.94
CA GLY A 128 -16.07 -5.57 -4.17
C GLY A 128 -16.60 -5.50 -5.61
N ILE A 129 -16.17 -4.53 -6.40
CA ILE A 129 -16.49 -4.42 -7.83
C ILE A 129 -15.76 -5.48 -8.69
N LEU A 130 -14.66 -6.06 -8.17
CA LEU A 130 -13.89 -7.07 -8.88
C LEU A 130 -14.59 -8.44 -8.84
N PRO A 131 -14.30 -9.35 -9.79
CA PRO A 131 -14.75 -10.74 -9.71
C PRO A 131 -14.26 -11.41 -8.42
N GLN A 132 -14.95 -12.49 -8.00
CA GLN A 132 -14.56 -13.30 -6.82
C GLN A 132 -13.11 -13.83 -6.95
N LYS A 133 -12.69 -14.14 -8.17
CA LYS A 133 -11.35 -14.53 -8.56
C LYS A 133 -10.93 -13.66 -9.72
N PHE A 134 -9.72 -13.10 -9.64
CA PHE A 134 -9.13 -12.29 -10.71
C PHE A 134 -7.61 -12.50 -10.74
N LYS A 135 -6.97 -12.00 -11.78
CA LYS A 135 -5.51 -12.02 -11.90
C LYS A 135 -4.91 -10.71 -11.39
N GLY A 136 -3.97 -10.81 -10.44
CA GLY A 136 -3.13 -9.71 -9.97
C GLY A 136 -1.69 -9.87 -10.42
N HIS A 137 -0.97 -8.76 -10.60
CA HIS A 137 0.47 -8.76 -10.80
C HIS A 137 1.14 -8.40 -9.49
N GLU A 138 1.96 -9.33 -8.99
CA GLU A 138 2.66 -9.19 -7.73
C GLU A 138 4.17 -9.10 -7.94
N ALA A 139 4.83 -8.28 -7.14
CA ALA A 139 6.29 -8.14 -7.13
C ALA A 139 6.75 -7.74 -5.72
N HIS A 140 6.75 -8.69 -4.79
CA HIS A 140 7.16 -8.44 -3.41
C HIS A 140 7.82 -9.65 -2.76
N SER A 141 8.81 -9.37 -1.90
CA SER A 141 9.52 -10.37 -1.10
C SER A 141 8.97 -10.46 0.32
N GLN A 142 8.49 -9.33 0.87
CA GLN A 142 7.86 -9.29 2.18
C GLN A 142 6.34 -9.32 2.07
N SER A 143 5.71 -9.83 3.12
CA SER A 143 4.26 -9.96 3.26
C SER A 143 3.82 -9.53 4.65
N VAL A 144 2.53 -9.26 4.80
CA VAL A 144 1.91 -9.13 6.11
C VAL A 144 1.72 -10.53 6.68
N LEU A 145 2.50 -10.88 7.71
CA LEU A 145 2.49 -12.21 8.34
C LEU A 145 1.41 -12.33 9.41
N GLU A 146 1.12 -11.23 10.10
CA GLU A 146 0.06 -11.16 11.10
C GLU A 146 -0.71 -9.86 10.93
N LEU A 147 -2.04 -9.94 10.91
CA LEU A 147 -2.90 -8.76 10.80
C LEU A 147 -2.86 -7.91 12.07
N PRO A 148 -2.99 -6.58 11.91
CA PRO A 148 -3.35 -5.72 13.04
C PRO A 148 -4.66 -6.16 13.70
N ASN A 149 -4.78 -5.94 15.02
CA ASN A 149 -6.02 -6.21 15.73
C ASN A 149 -7.20 -5.43 15.09
N ASN A 150 -8.33 -6.12 14.91
CA ASN A 150 -9.55 -5.58 14.27
C ASN A 150 -9.44 -5.30 12.76
N ALA A 151 -8.35 -5.62 12.10
CA ALA A 151 -8.28 -5.63 10.65
C ALA A 151 -8.99 -6.86 10.06
N LYS A 152 -9.44 -6.76 8.81
CA LYS A 152 -10.12 -7.85 8.10
C LYS A 152 -9.43 -8.10 6.77
N ILE A 153 -9.20 -9.38 6.44
CA ILE A 153 -8.64 -9.77 5.14
C ILE A 153 -9.70 -9.51 4.06
N LEU A 154 -9.29 -8.81 3.01
CA LEU A 154 -10.13 -8.57 1.83
C LEU A 154 -9.78 -9.51 0.68
N ALA A 155 -8.50 -9.80 0.47
CA ALA A 155 -8.00 -10.64 -0.60
C ALA A 155 -6.83 -11.50 -0.15
N TYR A 156 -6.65 -12.65 -0.82
CA TYR A 156 -5.58 -13.61 -0.58
C TYR A 156 -5.27 -14.38 -1.87
N ASN A 157 -4.16 -15.12 -1.87
CA ASN A 157 -3.86 -16.14 -2.87
C ASN A 157 -3.30 -17.42 -2.20
N GLU A 158 -2.86 -18.38 -3.01
CA GLU A 158 -2.36 -19.66 -2.50
C GLU A 158 -0.99 -19.55 -1.80
N ASN A 159 -0.23 -18.49 -2.07
CA ASN A 159 1.10 -18.27 -1.53
C ASN A 159 1.13 -17.25 -0.39
N ASP A 160 0.22 -16.27 -0.41
CA ASP A 160 0.09 -15.23 0.60
C ASP A 160 -1.37 -15.08 1.06
N SER A 161 -1.60 -15.31 2.33
CA SER A 161 -2.94 -15.28 2.93
C SER A 161 -3.48 -13.86 3.15
N ILE A 162 -2.66 -12.81 3.01
CA ILE A 162 -3.02 -11.42 3.29
C ILE A 162 -2.55 -10.51 2.15
N GLN A 163 -3.15 -10.64 0.97
CA GLN A 163 -2.88 -9.76 -0.18
C GLN A 163 -3.51 -8.38 -0.02
N SER A 164 -4.60 -8.30 0.70
CA SER A 164 -5.24 -7.03 1.04
C SER A 164 -6.00 -7.16 2.35
N PHE A 165 -5.96 -6.12 3.15
CA PHE A 165 -6.75 -6.00 4.37
C PHE A 165 -7.37 -4.61 4.49
N VAL A 166 -8.40 -4.49 5.33
CA VAL A 166 -8.96 -3.20 5.73
C VAL A 166 -8.89 -3.02 7.25
N TYR A 167 -8.51 -1.84 7.66
CA TYR A 167 -8.57 -1.37 9.05
C TYR A 167 -9.17 0.04 9.08
N LYS A 168 -10.40 0.20 9.62
CA LYS A 168 -11.14 1.46 9.55
C LYS A 168 -11.23 1.96 8.09
N ASN A 169 -10.54 3.07 7.78
CA ASN A 169 -10.48 3.69 6.45
C ASN A 169 -9.18 3.39 5.69
N CYS A 170 -8.35 2.45 6.15
CA CYS A 170 -7.07 2.06 5.55
C CYS A 170 -7.22 0.72 4.83
N ILE A 171 -6.80 0.64 3.58
CA ILE A 171 -6.73 -0.55 2.73
C ILE A 171 -5.31 -0.71 2.22
#